data_5f4b47936c9796721eed159e8785398f
#
_entry.id   5f4b47936c9796721eed159e8785398f
#
_cell.length_a   1.000
_cell.length_b   1.000
_cell.length_c   1.000
_cell.angle_alpha   90.00
_cell.angle_beta   90.00
_cell.angle_gamma   90.00
#
_symmetry.space_group_name_H-M   'P 1'
#
loop_
_entity.id
_entity.type
_entity.pdbx_description
1 polymer ?
#
loop_
_entity_poly.entity_id
_entity_poly.type
_entity_poly.pdbx_seq_one_letter_code
_entity_poly.pdbx_strand_id
1 'polypeptide(L)'
;MERVITFTVLGDSAASGVGDADENGVTKGWAYYLTQSFQHPIVYANLSRPGAKSLEVLEVQLPSALLYKPEIAAVIVGGNDALRNGFNPSKLHENLRLTISKLRALGTHVILLQLHDPTKIVPLPGLLARVLRRRINAVNRVTQSLAHEFGADVLQTRRINNIYDRKIWHVDRMHPSKFGHQLLAKHFRDILLLKDWNIAPIQIEPIKDISKVQSVKWMLRNGTPWFLKRSVDLFPAAILLMVAELLRPLVKRGESDLTNLYFADFQPQSISDLQEVYEERVS
;
A
#
# COMPACT_ATOMS: atom_id res chain seq x y z
N MET A 1 10.22 31.98 -13.96
CA MET A 1 10.84 30.71 -13.50
C MET A 1 9.90 29.57 -13.88
N GLU A 2 10.45 28.51 -14.43
CA GLU A 2 9.67 27.33 -14.76
C GLU A 2 9.16 26.68 -13.45
N ARG A 3 7.88 26.28 -13.42
CA ARG A 3 7.28 25.64 -12.24
C ARG A 3 7.93 24.27 -12.03
N VAL A 4 8.48 24.04 -10.84
CA VAL A 4 9.03 22.74 -10.42
C VAL A 4 8.03 22.08 -9.48
N ILE A 5 7.61 20.85 -9.80
CA ILE A 5 6.68 20.07 -8.98
C ILE A 5 7.46 19.22 -7.99
N THR A 6 7.03 19.17 -6.74
CA THR A 6 7.61 18.26 -5.73
C THR A 6 6.68 17.08 -5.48
N PHE A 7 7.17 15.87 -5.73
CA PHE A 7 6.42 14.63 -5.54
C PHE A 7 7.14 13.68 -4.57
N THR A 8 6.47 13.27 -3.50
CA THR A 8 6.99 12.29 -2.55
C THR A 8 6.15 11.03 -2.51
N VAL A 9 6.80 9.90 -2.25
CA VAL A 9 6.15 8.60 -2.09
C VAL A 9 6.52 8.01 -0.75
N LEU A 10 5.50 7.68 0.04
CA LEU A 10 5.61 7.02 1.33
C LEU A 10 4.92 5.66 1.26
N GLY A 11 5.45 4.69 1.97
CA GLY A 11 4.78 3.40 2.06
C GLY A 11 5.71 2.21 2.16
N ASP A 12 5.25 1.11 1.60
CA ASP A 12 5.92 -0.19 1.69
C ASP A 12 6.52 -0.66 0.35
N SER A 13 6.65 -1.96 0.16
CA SER A 13 7.25 -2.56 -1.03
C SER A 13 6.51 -2.25 -2.34
N ALA A 14 5.19 -2.09 -2.30
CA ALA A 14 4.42 -1.71 -3.48
C ALA A 14 4.69 -0.26 -3.89
N ALA A 15 4.94 0.61 -2.92
CA ALA A 15 5.33 1.99 -3.12
C ALA A 15 6.78 2.12 -3.62
N SER A 16 7.69 1.27 -3.14
CA SER A 16 9.11 1.29 -3.52
C SER A 16 9.41 0.66 -4.89
N GLY A 17 8.41 0.04 -5.53
CA GLY A 17 8.57 -0.54 -6.87
C GLY A 17 9.10 -1.97 -6.88
N VAL A 18 9.03 -2.71 -5.76
CA VAL A 18 9.43 -4.13 -5.73
C VAL A 18 8.68 -4.92 -6.81
N GLY A 19 9.42 -5.73 -7.57
CA GLY A 19 8.93 -6.47 -8.72
C GLY A 19 9.30 -5.87 -10.07
N ASP A 20 9.93 -4.68 -10.08
CA ASP A 20 10.39 -3.96 -11.26
C ASP A 20 11.85 -3.47 -11.08
N ALA A 21 12.76 -4.39 -10.81
CA ALA A 21 14.18 -4.10 -10.79
C ALA A 21 14.77 -4.22 -12.20
N ASP A 22 15.66 -3.29 -12.57
CA ASP A 22 16.44 -3.38 -13.81
C ASP A 22 17.61 -4.38 -13.67
N GLU A 23 18.42 -4.50 -14.72
CA GLU A 23 19.57 -5.42 -14.79
C GLU A 23 20.62 -5.13 -13.70
N ASN A 24 20.69 -3.90 -13.22
CA ASN A 24 21.59 -3.47 -12.14
C ASN A 24 20.96 -3.60 -10.75
N GLY A 25 19.74 -4.13 -10.65
CA GLY A 25 18.99 -4.26 -9.41
C GLY A 25 18.34 -2.96 -8.91
N VAL A 26 18.35 -1.90 -9.71
CA VAL A 26 17.69 -0.63 -9.37
C VAL A 26 16.20 -0.77 -9.60
N THR A 27 15.43 -0.55 -8.54
CA THR A 27 13.98 -0.65 -8.58
C THR A 27 13.36 0.63 -9.14
N LYS A 28 12.57 0.53 -10.20
CA LYS A 28 11.87 1.66 -10.83
C LYS A 28 10.48 1.84 -10.22
N GLY A 29 9.56 0.95 -10.53
CA GLY A 29 8.20 0.97 -10.04
C GLY A 29 7.31 2.07 -10.64
N TRP A 30 6.03 2.06 -10.26
CA TRP A 30 4.99 2.92 -10.82
C TRP A 30 5.29 4.43 -10.66
N ALA A 31 5.85 4.83 -9.52
CA ALA A 31 6.13 6.23 -9.27
C ALA A 31 7.22 6.79 -10.20
N TYR A 32 8.24 5.98 -10.52
CA TYR A 32 9.24 6.34 -11.50
C TYR A 32 8.61 6.59 -12.88
N TYR A 33 7.77 5.66 -13.38
CA TYR A 33 7.10 5.85 -14.68
C TYR A 33 6.18 7.07 -14.70
N LEU A 34 5.50 7.33 -13.59
CA LEU A 34 4.65 8.51 -13.44
C LEU A 34 5.48 9.80 -13.51
N THR A 35 6.61 9.87 -12.78
CA THR A 35 7.46 11.07 -12.76
C THR A 35 8.08 11.38 -14.12
N GLN A 36 8.45 10.35 -14.89
CA GLN A 36 8.98 10.54 -16.25
C GLN A 36 7.95 11.09 -17.24
N SER A 37 6.67 11.11 -16.87
CA SER A 37 5.57 11.56 -17.73
C SER A 37 5.10 12.98 -17.42
N PHE A 38 5.55 13.61 -16.34
CA PHE A 38 5.24 15.00 -16.05
C PHE A 38 5.86 15.93 -17.11
N GLN A 39 5.10 16.95 -17.52
CA GLN A 39 5.55 17.96 -18.50
C GLN A 39 6.30 19.14 -17.86
N HIS A 40 6.35 19.17 -16.53
CA HIS A 40 7.14 20.12 -15.74
C HIS A 40 8.32 19.41 -15.07
N PRO A 41 9.42 20.11 -14.79
CA PRO A 41 10.48 19.60 -13.96
C PRO A 41 9.93 19.09 -12.62
N ILE A 42 10.43 17.96 -12.17
CA ILE A 42 9.95 17.31 -10.95
C ILE A 42 11.09 17.01 -9.98
N VAL A 43 10.91 17.38 -8.72
CA VAL A 43 11.72 16.91 -7.60
C VAL A 43 11.01 15.68 -7.04
N TYR A 44 11.61 14.52 -7.21
CA TYR A 44 11.03 13.24 -6.81
C TYR A 44 11.81 12.61 -5.66
N ALA A 45 11.11 12.24 -4.59
CA ALA A 45 11.67 11.49 -3.48
C ALA A 45 10.79 10.29 -3.14
N ASN A 46 11.33 9.08 -3.31
CA ASN A 46 10.68 7.86 -2.84
C ASN A 46 11.28 7.46 -1.48
N LEU A 47 10.51 7.68 -0.42
CA LEU A 47 10.89 7.42 0.98
C LEU A 47 10.40 6.06 1.48
N SER A 48 9.67 5.33 0.63
CA SER A 48 9.09 4.04 0.97
C SER A 48 10.14 2.96 1.23
N ARG A 49 9.81 1.99 2.08
CA ARG A 49 10.70 0.88 2.43
C ARG A 49 9.97 -0.45 2.37
N PRO A 50 10.54 -1.48 1.71
CA PRO A 50 9.97 -2.81 1.71
C PRO A 50 9.74 -3.34 3.13
N GLY A 51 8.51 -3.79 3.43
CA GLY A 51 8.15 -4.32 4.73
C GLY A 51 7.63 -3.28 5.74
N ALA A 52 7.66 -1.99 5.40
CA ALA A 52 7.18 -0.92 6.27
C ALA A 52 5.71 -1.11 6.66
N LYS A 53 5.38 -0.72 7.88
CA LYS A 53 4.02 -0.61 8.41
C LYS A 53 3.61 0.85 8.53
N SER A 54 2.34 1.08 8.78
CA SER A 54 1.78 2.43 8.97
C SER A 54 2.51 3.27 10.01
N LEU A 55 2.95 2.65 11.12
CA LEU A 55 3.73 3.34 12.16
C LEU A 55 5.09 3.83 11.63
N GLU A 56 5.80 3.02 10.84
CA GLU A 56 7.08 3.42 10.25
C GLU A 56 6.89 4.56 9.22
N VAL A 57 5.77 4.55 8.49
CA VAL A 57 5.42 5.67 7.61
C VAL A 57 5.25 6.96 8.40
N LEU A 58 4.53 6.91 9.53
CA LEU A 58 4.31 8.07 10.40
C LEU A 58 5.60 8.57 11.05
N GLU A 59 6.39 7.68 11.66
CA GLU A 59 7.51 8.06 12.52
C GLU A 59 8.82 8.33 11.77
N VAL A 60 9.02 7.66 10.61
CA VAL A 60 10.31 7.70 9.90
C VAL A 60 10.17 8.38 8.54
N GLN A 61 9.18 7.99 7.73
CA GLN A 61 9.09 8.48 6.35
C GLN A 61 8.45 9.87 6.28
N LEU A 62 7.42 10.12 7.07
CA LEU A 62 6.70 11.40 7.07
C LEU A 62 7.58 12.60 7.45
N PRO A 63 8.40 12.55 8.54
CA PRO A 63 9.30 13.67 8.84
C PRO A 63 10.20 14.06 7.68
N SER A 64 10.75 13.08 6.97
CA SER A 64 11.54 13.30 5.77
C SER A 64 10.71 13.89 4.62
N ALA A 65 9.49 13.39 4.42
CA ALA A 65 8.60 13.90 3.37
C ALA A 65 8.23 15.37 3.58
N LEU A 66 7.99 15.79 4.82
CA LEU A 66 7.64 17.18 5.15
C LEU A 66 8.75 18.17 4.80
N LEU A 67 10.03 17.74 4.84
CA LEU A 67 11.17 18.57 4.44
C LEU A 67 11.13 18.93 2.96
N TYR A 68 10.59 18.05 2.12
CA TYR A 68 10.41 18.32 0.68
C TYR A 68 9.25 19.27 0.38
N LYS A 69 8.36 19.54 1.35
CA LYS A 69 7.13 20.33 1.15
C LYS A 69 6.38 19.91 -0.12
N PRO A 70 5.97 18.63 -0.23
CA PRO A 70 5.48 18.08 -1.49
C PRO A 70 4.17 18.73 -1.94
N GLU A 71 4.08 19.05 -3.23
CA GLU A 71 2.81 19.40 -3.86
C GLU A 71 1.93 18.16 -4.04
N ILE A 72 2.55 17.00 -4.32
CA ILE A 72 1.88 15.71 -4.45
C ILE A 72 2.56 14.70 -3.51
N ALA A 73 1.78 13.93 -2.77
CA ALA A 73 2.27 12.80 -1.97
C ALA A 73 1.41 11.56 -2.19
N ALA A 74 2.06 10.43 -2.49
CA ALA A 74 1.38 9.15 -2.49
C ALA A 74 1.68 8.39 -1.20
N VAL A 75 0.65 7.89 -0.51
CA VAL A 75 0.79 7.09 0.72
C VAL A 75 0.19 5.71 0.49
N ILE A 76 1.07 4.70 0.33
CA ILE A 76 0.68 3.33 -0.03
C ILE A 76 1.23 2.36 1.01
N VAL A 77 0.40 1.98 1.97
CA VAL A 77 0.77 1.11 3.09
C VAL A 77 -0.45 0.40 3.67
N GLY A 78 -0.23 -0.58 4.53
CA GLY A 78 -1.26 -1.32 5.25
C GLY A 78 -1.28 -2.80 4.91
N GLY A 79 -0.66 -3.21 3.79
CA GLY A 79 -0.49 -4.62 3.46
C GLY A 79 0.31 -5.38 4.51
N ASN A 80 1.44 -4.81 4.93
CA ASN A 80 2.26 -5.40 5.99
C ASN A 80 1.59 -5.36 7.36
N ASP A 81 0.83 -4.31 7.67
CA ASP A 81 0.01 -4.27 8.89
C ASP A 81 -0.96 -5.46 8.92
N ALA A 82 -1.70 -5.69 7.82
CA ALA A 82 -2.67 -6.78 7.69
C ALA A 82 -2.03 -8.18 7.77
N LEU A 83 -0.79 -8.34 7.33
CA LEU A 83 -0.07 -9.63 7.32
C LEU A 83 0.55 -9.98 8.66
N ARG A 84 0.74 -9.03 9.56
CA ARG A 84 1.41 -9.26 10.85
C ARG A 84 0.44 -9.70 11.94
N ASN A 85 1.00 -10.39 12.96
CA ASN A 85 0.27 -10.65 14.17
C ASN A 85 -0.04 -9.33 14.90
N GLY A 86 -1.17 -9.27 15.62
CA GLY A 86 -1.60 -8.04 16.31
C GLY A 86 -2.11 -6.94 15.37
N PHE A 87 -2.58 -7.28 14.15
CA PHE A 87 -3.23 -6.31 13.27
C PHE A 87 -4.37 -5.60 14.00
N ASN A 88 -4.30 -4.27 14.05
CA ASN A 88 -5.28 -3.40 14.68
C ASN A 88 -5.68 -2.29 13.70
N PRO A 89 -6.91 -2.33 13.15
CA PRO A 89 -7.40 -1.31 12.22
C PRO A 89 -7.46 0.09 12.81
N SER A 90 -7.73 0.23 14.12
CA SER A 90 -7.80 1.54 14.78
C SER A 90 -6.41 2.20 14.83
N LYS A 91 -5.36 1.42 15.16
CA LYS A 91 -3.98 1.94 15.10
C LYS A 91 -3.54 2.26 13.66
N LEU A 92 -3.91 1.44 12.69
CA LEU A 92 -3.68 1.75 11.28
C LEU A 92 -4.35 3.06 10.89
N HIS A 93 -5.59 3.26 11.29
CA HIS A 93 -6.35 4.48 11.04
C HIS A 93 -5.67 5.70 11.68
N GLU A 94 -5.31 5.62 12.96
CA GLU A 94 -4.62 6.69 13.69
C GLU A 94 -3.32 7.11 12.99
N ASN A 95 -2.46 6.14 12.67
CA ASN A 95 -1.18 6.40 12.01
C ASN A 95 -1.37 7.07 10.64
N LEU A 96 -2.29 6.55 9.83
CA LEU A 96 -2.57 7.12 8.50
C LEU A 96 -3.24 8.47 8.60
N ARG A 97 -4.15 8.67 9.57
CA ARG A 97 -4.83 9.94 9.78
C ARG A 97 -3.83 11.05 10.12
N LEU A 98 -2.90 10.79 11.04
CA LEU A 98 -1.83 11.73 11.38
C LEU A 98 -0.90 12.00 10.18
N THR A 99 -0.55 10.97 9.42
CA THR A 99 0.27 11.11 8.21
C THR A 99 -0.41 12.02 7.19
N ILE A 100 -1.66 11.73 6.87
CA ILE A 100 -2.41 12.48 5.84
C ILE A 100 -2.69 13.89 6.31
N SER A 101 -3.09 14.10 7.57
CA SER A 101 -3.40 15.43 8.10
C SER A 101 -2.20 16.38 8.02
N LYS A 102 -0.98 15.89 8.36
CA LYS A 102 0.24 16.70 8.27
C LYS A 102 0.63 17.04 6.83
N LEU A 103 0.45 16.12 5.89
CA LEU A 103 0.66 16.41 4.47
C LEU A 103 -0.37 17.43 3.96
N ARG A 104 -1.65 17.24 4.30
CA ARG A 104 -2.73 18.16 3.91
C ARG A 104 -2.57 19.56 4.50
N ALA A 105 -2.01 19.68 5.71
CA ALA A 105 -1.70 20.99 6.33
C ALA A 105 -0.68 21.80 5.53
N LEU A 106 0.15 21.16 4.70
CA LEU A 106 1.05 21.84 3.75
C LEU A 106 0.37 22.19 2.41
N GLY A 107 -0.92 21.88 2.24
CA GLY A 107 -1.61 21.99 0.94
C GLY A 107 -1.30 20.84 -0.02
N THR A 108 -0.61 19.79 0.43
CA THR A 108 -0.22 18.65 -0.40
C THR A 108 -1.46 17.93 -0.98
N HIS A 109 -1.44 17.63 -2.27
CA HIS A 109 -2.40 16.73 -2.90
C HIS A 109 -2.03 15.29 -2.55
N VAL A 110 -2.86 14.62 -1.73
CA VAL A 110 -2.58 13.28 -1.24
C VAL A 110 -3.32 12.24 -2.08
N ILE A 111 -2.61 11.21 -2.50
CA ILE A 111 -3.16 10.05 -3.22
C ILE A 111 -2.92 8.79 -2.41
N LEU A 112 -3.98 8.01 -2.24
CA LEU A 112 -3.97 6.73 -1.53
C LEU A 112 -4.22 5.59 -2.52
N LEU A 113 -4.01 4.36 -2.05
CA LEU A 113 -4.31 3.16 -2.84
C LEU A 113 -5.07 2.15 -1.99
N GLN A 114 -6.20 1.67 -2.49
CA GLN A 114 -6.87 0.48 -1.95
C GLN A 114 -6.22 -0.78 -2.50
N LEU A 115 -5.93 -1.71 -1.60
CA LEU A 115 -5.29 -2.98 -1.93
C LEU A 115 -6.26 -3.92 -2.68
N HIS A 116 -5.72 -4.64 -3.65
CA HIS A 116 -6.42 -5.75 -4.30
C HIS A 116 -6.70 -6.91 -3.32
N ASP A 117 -7.42 -7.93 -3.75
CA ASP A 117 -7.61 -9.17 -2.97
C ASP A 117 -6.49 -10.17 -3.29
N PRO A 118 -5.47 -10.32 -2.44
CA PRO A 118 -4.35 -11.20 -2.72
C PRO A 118 -4.74 -12.68 -2.77
N THR A 119 -5.87 -13.05 -2.15
CA THR A 119 -6.36 -14.44 -2.14
C THR A 119 -6.83 -14.92 -3.51
N LYS A 120 -7.01 -14.00 -4.47
CA LYS A 120 -7.32 -14.35 -5.86
C LYS A 120 -6.08 -14.66 -6.70
N ILE A 121 -4.89 -14.38 -6.19
CA ILE A 121 -3.62 -14.54 -6.90
C ILE A 121 -2.76 -15.60 -6.21
N VAL A 122 -2.71 -15.56 -4.87
CA VAL A 122 -1.93 -16.50 -4.05
C VAL A 122 -2.85 -17.64 -3.61
N PRO A 123 -2.55 -18.89 -3.93
CA PRO A 123 -3.31 -20.04 -3.43
C PRO A 123 -3.06 -20.20 -1.92
N LEU A 124 -4.08 -19.94 -1.13
CA LEU A 124 -4.04 -20.04 0.33
C LEU A 124 -5.10 -21.04 0.82
N PRO A 125 -4.84 -21.75 1.95
CA PRO A 125 -5.90 -22.52 2.63
C PRO A 125 -7.12 -21.64 2.91
N GLY A 126 -8.33 -22.19 2.74
CA GLY A 126 -9.58 -21.40 2.77
C GLY A 126 -9.78 -20.56 4.04
N LEU A 127 -9.34 -21.08 5.21
CA LEU A 127 -9.42 -20.34 6.47
C LEU A 127 -8.47 -19.15 6.48
N LEU A 128 -7.23 -19.34 6.05
CA LEU A 128 -6.23 -18.26 5.95
C LEU A 128 -6.65 -17.21 4.91
N ALA A 129 -7.17 -17.66 3.76
CA ALA A 129 -7.72 -16.76 2.74
C ALA A 129 -8.87 -15.89 3.29
N ARG A 130 -9.75 -16.46 4.12
CA ARG A 130 -10.86 -15.74 4.75
C ARG A 130 -10.34 -14.66 5.71
N VAL A 131 -9.37 -15.01 6.58
CA VAL A 131 -8.75 -14.06 7.52
C VAL A 131 -8.06 -12.93 6.77
N LEU A 132 -7.23 -13.26 5.78
CA LEU A 132 -6.49 -12.26 5.00
C LEU A 132 -7.45 -11.31 4.25
N ARG A 133 -8.46 -11.85 3.57
CA ARG A 133 -9.47 -11.04 2.88
C ARG A 133 -10.17 -10.07 3.82
N ARG A 134 -10.56 -10.52 5.03
CA ARG A 134 -11.19 -9.67 6.04
C ARG A 134 -10.26 -8.53 6.47
N ARG A 135 -8.97 -8.82 6.72
CA ARG A 135 -7.98 -7.81 7.11
C ARG A 135 -7.71 -6.79 5.99
N ILE A 136 -7.53 -7.24 4.76
CA ILE A 136 -7.38 -6.35 3.59
C ILE A 136 -8.62 -5.48 3.39
N ASN A 137 -9.82 -6.03 3.61
CA ASN A 137 -11.03 -5.23 3.56
C ASN A 137 -11.07 -4.16 4.68
N ALA A 138 -10.54 -4.46 5.87
CA ALA A 138 -10.43 -3.48 6.95
C ALA A 138 -9.44 -2.35 6.57
N VAL A 139 -8.26 -2.68 6.02
CA VAL A 139 -7.31 -1.69 5.49
C VAL A 139 -7.99 -0.79 4.46
N ASN A 140 -8.69 -1.38 3.50
CA ASN A 140 -9.35 -0.62 2.43
C ASN A 140 -10.48 0.29 2.95
N ARG A 141 -11.20 -0.11 4.02
CA ARG A 141 -12.19 0.76 4.66
C ARG A 141 -11.53 1.95 5.35
N VAL A 142 -10.43 1.72 6.08
CA VAL A 142 -9.63 2.79 6.68
C VAL A 142 -9.16 3.77 5.60
N THR A 143 -8.57 3.27 4.52
CA THR A 143 -8.12 4.09 3.38
C THR A 143 -9.25 4.92 2.79
N GLN A 144 -10.44 4.32 2.58
CA GLN A 144 -11.59 5.02 2.01
C GLN A 144 -12.14 6.08 2.96
N SER A 145 -12.24 5.78 4.25
CA SER A 145 -12.71 6.71 5.27
C SER A 145 -11.82 7.95 5.34
N LEU A 146 -10.51 7.75 5.39
CA LEU A 146 -9.54 8.85 5.45
C LEU A 146 -9.49 9.65 4.15
N ALA A 147 -9.63 8.98 3.01
CA ALA A 147 -9.74 9.70 1.74
C ALA A 147 -10.93 10.65 1.72
N HIS A 148 -12.08 10.20 2.22
CA HIS A 148 -13.28 11.04 2.35
C HIS A 148 -13.06 12.18 3.36
N GLU A 149 -12.49 11.89 4.53
CA GLU A 149 -12.23 12.87 5.59
C GLU A 149 -11.31 14.02 5.11
N PHE A 150 -10.25 13.70 4.37
CA PHE A 150 -9.23 14.68 3.95
C PHE A 150 -9.35 15.14 2.50
N GLY A 151 -10.35 14.70 1.76
CA GLY A 151 -10.47 14.99 0.33
C GLY A 151 -9.28 14.47 -0.48
N ALA A 152 -8.71 13.31 -0.08
CA ALA A 152 -7.64 12.66 -0.80
C ALA A 152 -8.20 11.77 -1.93
N ASP A 153 -7.44 11.63 -3.01
CA ASP A 153 -7.80 10.70 -4.08
C ASP A 153 -7.39 9.27 -3.77
N VAL A 154 -8.14 8.31 -4.32
CA VAL A 154 -7.89 6.87 -4.06
C VAL A 154 -7.86 6.09 -5.36
N LEU A 155 -6.74 5.43 -5.62
CA LEU A 155 -6.68 4.40 -6.64
C LEU A 155 -7.30 3.09 -6.13
N GLN A 156 -8.46 2.76 -6.65
CA GLN A 156 -9.18 1.53 -6.31
C GLN A 156 -8.72 0.37 -7.20
N THR A 157 -7.67 -0.35 -6.78
CA THR A 157 -7.05 -1.40 -7.61
C THR A 157 -8.03 -2.52 -8.02
N ARG A 158 -9.05 -2.83 -7.20
CA ARG A 158 -10.07 -3.84 -7.52
C ARG A 158 -10.96 -3.46 -8.71
N ARG A 159 -10.99 -2.18 -9.09
CA ARG A 159 -11.73 -1.66 -10.27
C ARG A 159 -10.90 -1.65 -11.54
N ILE A 160 -9.61 -1.95 -11.45
CA ILE A 160 -8.75 -2.08 -12.62
C ILE A 160 -9.13 -3.36 -13.36
N ASN A 161 -9.47 -3.23 -14.64
CA ASN A 161 -9.80 -4.38 -15.47
C ASN A 161 -8.64 -5.37 -15.50
N ASN A 162 -8.98 -6.65 -15.36
CA ASN A 162 -8.04 -7.77 -15.38
C ASN A 162 -6.91 -7.68 -14.34
N ILE A 163 -7.13 -6.96 -13.20
CA ILE A 163 -6.10 -6.78 -12.15
C ILE A 163 -5.54 -8.12 -11.62
N TYR A 164 -6.26 -9.21 -11.78
CA TYR A 164 -5.85 -10.55 -11.34
C TYR A 164 -5.14 -11.35 -12.42
N ASP A 165 -4.91 -10.80 -13.62
CA ASP A 165 -4.13 -11.45 -14.66
C ASP A 165 -2.70 -11.67 -14.20
N ARG A 166 -2.18 -12.86 -14.48
CA ARG A 166 -0.84 -13.29 -14.07
C ARG A 166 0.28 -12.33 -14.50
N LYS A 167 0.12 -11.69 -15.65
CA LYS A 167 1.08 -10.76 -16.22
C LYS A 167 1.27 -9.47 -15.42
N ILE A 168 0.24 -9.07 -14.66
CA ILE A 168 0.29 -7.87 -13.80
C ILE A 168 1.18 -8.10 -12.58
N TRP A 169 1.33 -9.36 -12.17
CA TRP A 169 2.01 -9.72 -10.94
C TRP A 169 3.38 -10.32 -11.21
N HIS A 170 4.34 -9.92 -10.40
CA HIS A 170 5.67 -10.51 -10.35
C HIS A 170 5.59 -12.02 -10.02
N VAL A 171 6.67 -12.76 -10.17
CA VAL A 171 6.71 -14.21 -9.94
C VAL A 171 6.35 -14.60 -8.50
N ASP A 172 6.60 -13.72 -7.54
CA ASP A 172 6.22 -13.91 -6.13
C ASP A 172 4.72 -13.76 -5.86
N ARG A 173 3.94 -13.32 -6.85
CA ARG A 173 2.48 -13.11 -6.78
C ARG A 173 2.00 -12.13 -5.70
N MET A 174 2.90 -11.35 -5.14
CA MET A 174 2.60 -10.36 -4.10
C MET A 174 2.81 -8.93 -4.59
N HIS A 175 3.82 -8.72 -5.44
CA HIS A 175 4.17 -7.42 -5.97
C HIS A 175 3.78 -7.29 -7.45
N PRO A 176 3.50 -6.08 -7.93
CA PRO A 176 3.30 -5.86 -9.36
C PRO A 176 4.56 -6.20 -10.15
N SER A 177 4.39 -6.76 -11.34
CA SER A 177 5.49 -6.87 -12.33
C SER A 177 5.81 -5.50 -12.93
N LYS A 178 6.85 -5.40 -13.77
CA LYS A 178 7.11 -4.20 -14.57
C LYS A 178 5.85 -3.71 -15.28
N PHE A 179 5.13 -4.61 -15.95
CA PHE A 179 3.86 -4.27 -16.59
C PHE A 179 2.81 -3.79 -15.59
N GLY A 180 2.71 -4.45 -14.43
CA GLY A 180 1.80 -4.04 -13.37
C GLY A 180 2.12 -2.65 -12.83
N HIS A 181 3.39 -2.32 -12.66
CA HIS A 181 3.82 -0.99 -12.25
C HIS A 181 3.52 0.07 -13.31
N GLN A 182 3.73 -0.20 -14.59
CA GLN A 182 3.36 0.72 -15.68
C GLN A 182 1.83 0.92 -15.74
N LEU A 183 1.05 -0.14 -15.52
CA LEU A 183 -0.41 -0.06 -15.44
C LEU A 183 -0.87 0.80 -14.25
N LEU A 184 -0.28 0.62 -13.07
CA LEU A 184 -0.55 1.45 -11.89
C LEU A 184 -0.20 2.92 -12.16
N ALA A 185 0.95 3.19 -12.75
CA ALA A 185 1.37 4.53 -13.13
C ALA A 185 0.34 5.21 -14.05
N LYS A 186 -0.18 4.47 -15.05
CA LYS A 186 -1.25 4.96 -15.94
C LYS A 186 -2.49 5.34 -15.13
N HIS A 187 -2.93 4.52 -14.20
CA HIS A 187 -4.12 4.82 -13.39
C HIS A 187 -3.90 5.98 -12.42
N PHE A 188 -2.71 6.11 -11.82
CA PHE A 188 -2.36 7.29 -11.03
C PHE A 188 -2.33 8.56 -11.87
N ARG A 189 -1.78 8.48 -13.10
CA ARG A 189 -1.85 9.57 -14.06
C ARG A 189 -3.30 9.99 -14.34
N ASP A 190 -4.18 9.02 -14.60
CA ASP A 190 -5.58 9.30 -14.93
C ASP A 190 -6.29 10.03 -13.77
N ILE A 191 -5.96 9.72 -12.50
CA ILE A 191 -6.44 10.45 -11.33
C ILE A 191 -5.91 11.89 -11.32
N LEU A 192 -4.62 12.09 -11.56
CA LEU A 192 -3.99 13.40 -11.53
C LEU A 192 -4.47 14.30 -12.66
N LEU A 193 -4.76 13.75 -13.84
CA LEU A 193 -5.35 14.51 -14.95
C LEU A 193 -6.71 15.14 -14.58
N LEU A 194 -7.51 14.49 -13.73
CA LEU A 194 -8.76 15.05 -13.21
C LEU A 194 -8.56 16.25 -12.27
N LYS A 195 -7.31 16.54 -11.90
CA LYS A 195 -6.88 17.66 -11.07
C LYS A 195 -5.99 18.65 -11.84
N ASP A 196 -6.12 18.65 -13.14
CA ASP A 196 -5.41 19.57 -14.05
C ASP A 196 -3.87 19.48 -14.03
N TRP A 197 -3.32 18.33 -13.57
CA TRP A 197 -1.89 18.08 -13.67
C TRP A 197 -1.52 17.74 -15.12
N ASN A 198 -0.50 18.42 -15.66
CA ASN A 198 -0.04 18.21 -17.02
C ASN A 198 0.93 17.02 -17.10
N ILE A 199 0.40 15.86 -17.52
CA ILE A 199 1.11 14.58 -17.53
C ILE A 199 0.89 13.88 -18.88
N ALA A 200 1.96 13.59 -19.58
CA ALA A 200 1.92 12.88 -20.87
C ALA A 200 1.41 11.43 -20.72
N PRO A 201 0.95 10.80 -21.79
CA PRO A 201 0.59 9.38 -21.75
C PRO A 201 1.74 8.48 -21.32
N ILE A 202 1.47 7.56 -20.42
CA ILE A 202 2.43 6.54 -19.99
C ILE A 202 2.42 5.40 -21.01
N GLN A 203 3.56 5.11 -21.59
CA GLN A 203 3.71 3.96 -22.48
C GLN A 203 3.85 2.69 -21.64
N ILE A 204 2.99 1.70 -21.97
CA ILE A 204 3.07 0.37 -21.38
C ILE A 204 3.83 -0.52 -22.36
N GLU A 205 4.98 -1.00 -21.95
CA GLU A 205 5.78 -1.89 -22.78
C GLU A 205 5.08 -3.25 -22.98
N PRO A 206 5.11 -3.81 -24.19
CA PRO A 206 4.57 -5.13 -24.43
C PRO A 206 5.32 -6.17 -23.57
N ILE A 207 4.58 -7.10 -23.02
CA ILE A 207 5.16 -8.14 -22.17
C ILE A 207 5.97 -9.09 -23.04
N LYS A 208 7.25 -9.26 -22.70
CA LYS A 208 7.98 -10.44 -23.15
C LYS A 208 7.49 -11.63 -22.33
N ASP A 209 6.87 -12.60 -22.98
CA ASP A 209 6.42 -13.82 -22.32
C ASP A 209 7.57 -14.49 -21.58
N ILE A 210 7.53 -14.47 -20.26
CA ILE A 210 8.48 -15.20 -19.43
C ILE A 210 8.08 -16.67 -19.51
N SER A 211 8.93 -17.51 -20.07
CA SER A 211 8.65 -18.94 -20.17
C SER A 211 8.41 -19.54 -18.77
N LYS A 212 7.56 -20.57 -18.69
CA LYS A 212 7.30 -21.29 -17.43
C LYS A 212 8.59 -21.78 -16.78
N VAL A 213 9.58 -22.19 -17.59
CA VAL A 213 10.89 -22.68 -17.14
C VAL A 213 11.71 -21.54 -16.48
N GLN A 214 11.73 -20.34 -17.09
CA GLN A 214 12.40 -19.18 -16.51
C GLN A 214 11.76 -18.75 -15.19
N SER A 215 10.42 -18.80 -15.10
CA SER A 215 9.70 -18.49 -13.86
C SER A 215 10.03 -19.48 -12.75
N VAL A 216 10.10 -20.79 -13.06
CA VAL A 216 10.49 -21.84 -12.09
C VAL A 216 11.94 -21.67 -11.65
N LYS A 217 12.87 -21.45 -12.61
CA LYS A 217 14.30 -21.25 -12.32
C LYS A 217 14.52 -20.02 -11.44
N TRP A 218 13.83 -18.92 -11.71
CA TRP A 218 13.87 -17.71 -10.88
C TRP A 218 13.32 -17.99 -9.48
N MET A 219 12.19 -18.69 -9.38
CA MET A 219 11.57 -19.03 -8.10
C MET A 219 12.48 -19.92 -7.23
N LEU A 220 13.16 -20.88 -7.84
CA LEU A 220 14.14 -21.73 -7.13
C LEU A 220 15.36 -20.93 -6.66
N ARG A 221 15.86 -20.00 -7.48
CA ARG A 221 17.08 -19.26 -7.17
C ARG A 221 16.87 -18.10 -6.21
N ASN A 222 15.78 -17.35 -6.35
CA ASN A 222 15.53 -16.11 -5.62
C ASN A 222 14.31 -16.21 -4.68
N GLY A 223 13.29 -16.97 -5.07
CA GLY A 223 12.04 -17.13 -4.30
C GLY A 223 12.20 -18.04 -3.10
N THR A 224 12.99 -19.11 -3.21
CA THR A 224 13.17 -20.07 -2.11
C THR A 224 13.89 -19.46 -0.90
N PRO A 225 15.00 -18.73 -1.04
CA PRO A 225 15.65 -18.05 0.10
C PRO A 225 14.73 -16.98 0.71
N TRP A 226 14.02 -16.22 -0.12
CA TRP A 226 13.06 -15.23 0.34
C TRP A 226 11.89 -15.89 1.08
N PHE A 227 11.33 -16.97 0.51
CA PHE A 227 10.24 -17.74 1.11
C PHE A 227 10.65 -18.36 2.44
N LEU A 228 11.85 -18.96 2.53
CA LEU A 228 12.36 -19.51 3.78
C LEU A 228 12.55 -18.43 4.85
N LYS A 229 13.14 -17.30 4.49
CA LYS A 229 13.31 -16.16 5.41
C LYS A 229 11.96 -15.60 5.89
N ARG A 230 10.96 -15.51 5.00
CA ARG A 230 9.59 -15.07 5.34
C ARG A 230 8.79 -16.15 6.04
N SER A 231 9.06 -17.42 5.77
CA SER A 231 8.37 -18.53 6.42
C SER A 231 8.59 -18.52 7.93
N VAL A 232 9.79 -18.21 8.39
CA VAL A 232 10.10 -18.10 9.83
C VAL A 232 9.27 -16.97 10.47
N ASP A 233 9.03 -15.88 9.76
CA ASP A 233 8.27 -14.72 10.26
C ASP A 233 6.75 -14.88 10.13
N LEU A 234 6.28 -15.48 9.00
CA LEU A 234 4.87 -15.48 8.64
C LEU A 234 4.15 -16.78 9.02
N PHE A 235 4.82 -17.95 8.98
CA PHE A 235 4.15 -19.22 9.29
C PHE A 235 3.67 -19.34 10.73
N PRO A 236 4.48 -19.00 11.77
CA PRO A 236 3.97 -19.03 13.13
C PRO A 236 2.77 -18.08 13.32
N ALA A 237 2.85 -16.89 12.74
CA ALA A 237 1.74 -15.94 12.79
C ALA A 237 0.50 -16.45 12.03
N ALA A 238 0.68 -17.08 10.87
CA ALA A 238 -0.41 -17.67 10.09
C ALA A 238 -1.07 -18.85 10.83
N ILE A 239 -0.28 -19.72 11.47
CA ILE A 239 -0.78 -20.83 12.28
C ILE A 239 -1.57 -20.29 13.47
N LEU A 240 -1.02 -19.34 14.22
CA LEU A 240 -1.72 -18.70 15.36
C LEU A 240 -3.04 -18.06 14.90
N LEU A 241 -3.04 -17.40 13.74
CA LEU A 241 -4.26 -16.82 13.18
C LEU A 241 -5.29 -17.88 12.78
N MET A 242 -4.86 -19.02 12.22
CA MET A 242 -5.76 -20.14 11.92
C MET A 242 -6.33 -20.74 13.20
N VAL A 243 -5.52 -20.96 14.22
CA VAL A 243 -5.96 -21.47 15.53
C VAL A 243 -6.94 -20.49 16.19
N ALA A 244 -6.63 -19.21 16.22
CA ALA A 244 -7.52 -18.18 16.74
C ALA A 244 -8.86 -18.11 15.99
N GLU A 245 -8.85 -18.30 14.67
CA GLU A 245 -10.09 -18.31 13.88
C GLU A 245 -10.89 -19.60 14.09
N LEU A 246 -10.23 -20.75 14.31
CA LEU A 246 -10.90 -22.02 14.65
C LEU A 246 -11.54 -21.95 16.05
N LEU A 247 -10.86 -21.32 17.02
CA LEU A 247 -11.36 -21.18 18.41
C LEU A 247 -12.42 -20.08 18.54
N ARG A 248 -12.55 -19.21 17.55
CA ARG A 248 -13.46 -18.06 17.56
C ARG A 248 -14.93 -18.44 17.84
N PRO A 249 -15.52 -19.49 17.26
CA PRO A 249 -16.90 -19.89 17.56
C PRO A 249 -17.08 -20.33 19.00
N LEU A 250 -16.01 -20.83 19.66
CA LEU A 250 -16.04 -21.31 21.03
C LEU A 250 -15.95 -20.16 22.06
N VAL A 251 -15.27 -19.07 21.66
CA VAL A 251 -15.07 -17.89 22.54
C VAL A 251 -16.24 -16.90 22.43
N LYS A 252 -17.00 -16.93 21.34
CA LYS A 252 -18.06 -15.96 21.03
C LYS A 252 -19.44 -16.61 20.87
N ARG A 253 -20.05 -16.98 21.97
CA ARG A 253 -21.51 -17.07 22.06
C ARG A 253 -22.02 -15.65 22.44
N GLY A 254 -22.28 -14.79 21.44
CA GLY A 254 -22.99 -13.53 21.69
C GLY A 254 -22.56 -12.28 20.94
N GLU A 255 -21.49 -12.29 20.13
CA GLU A 255 -21.11 -11.08 19.40
C GLU A 255 -21.01 -11.31 17.88
N SER A 256 -21.77 -10.48 17.16
CA SER A 256 -21.78 -10.42 15.71
C SER A 256 -20.45 -9.95 15.15
N ASP A 257 -20.04 -10.56 14.07
CA ASP A 257 -19.00 -10.20 13.10
C ASP A 257 -17.86 -9.27 13.57
N LEU A 258 -16.62 -9.82 13.70
CA LEU A 258 -15.39 -9.05 14.00
C LEU A 258 -15.17 -7.85 13.06
N THR A 259 -15.83 -7.81 11.93
CA THR A 259 -15.86 -6.64 11.04
C THR A 259 -16.55 -5.46 11.72
N ASN A 260 -17.61 -5.69 12.49
CA ASN A 260 -18.30 -4.67 13.26
C ASN A 260 -17.56 -4.32 14.56
N LEU A 261 -16.88 -5.31 15.20
CA LEU A 261 -16.07 -5.07 16.39
C LEU A 261 -14.88 -4.13 16.14
N TYR A 262 -14.24 -4.21 14.98
CA TYR A 262 -13.13 -3.32 14.63
C TYR A 262 -13.56 -1.89 14.29
N PHE A 263 -14.84 -1.62 14.13
CA PHE A 263 -15.39 -0.31 13.77
C PHE A 263 -16.55 0.16 14.66
N ALA A 264 -17.07 -0.69 15.57
CA ALA A 264 -18.14 -0.29 16.49
C ALA A 264 -17.70 0.81 17.47
N ASP A 265 -16.41 0.79 17.86
CA ASP A 265 -15.80 1.81 18.72
C ASP A 265 -15.13 2.95 17.94
N PHE A 266 -15.24 2.92 16.60
CA PHE A 266 -14.66 3.95 15.77
C PHE A 266 -15.63 5.12 15.63
N GLN A 267 -15.62 6.00 16.62
CA GLN A 267 -16.11 7.38 16.50
C GLN A 267 -14.96 8.22 15.94
N PRO A 268 -15.13 8.95 14.85
CA PRO A 268 -14.10 9.87 14.39
C PRO A 268 -13.87 10.94 15.46
N GLN A 269 -12.72 10.89 16.13
CA GLN A 269 -12.32 11.96 17.04
C GLN A 269 -12.12 13.26 16.25
N SER A 270 -12.46 14.38 16.85
CA SER A 270 -12.31 15.68 16.22
C SER A 270 -10.83 16.02 16.02
N ILE A 271 -10.52 16.90 15.07
CA ILE A 271 -9.14 17.34 14.80
C ILE A 271 -8.51 17.98 16.04
N SER A 272 -9.31 18.64 16.90
CA SER A 272 -8.88 19.24 18.18
C SER A 272 -8.35 18.21 19.15
N ASP A 273 -9.02 17.05 19.28
CA ASP A 273 -8.62 16.01 20.25
C ASP A 273 -7.28 15.35 19.89
N LEU A 274 -6.91 15.38 18.61
CA LEU A 274 -5.64 14.80 18.11
C LEU A 274 -4.46 15.78 18.23
N GLN A 275 -4.71 17.07 18.19
CA GLN A 275 -3.69 18.08 18.47
C GLN A 275 -3.25 18.04 19.94
N GLU A 276 -4.18 17.92 20.89
CA GLU A 276 -3.86 17.77 22.32
C GLU A 276 -2.99 16.53 22.58
N VAL A 277 -3.36 15.37 22.02
CA VAL A 277 -2.59 14.11 22.18
C VAL A 277 -1.20 14.19 21.58
N TYR A 278 -1.00 15.02 20.54
CA TYR A 278 0.32 15.21 19.93
C TYR A 278 1.20 16.13 20.76
N GLU A 279 0.65 17.20 21.29
CA GLU A 279 1.39 18.15 22.15
C GLU A 279 1.83 17.51 23.47
N GLU A 280 1.00 16.62 24.06
CA GLU A 280 1.36 15.83 25.24
C GLU A 280 2.49 14.79 24.99
N ARG A 281 2.68 14.32 23.75
CA ARG A 281 3.72 13.33 23.43
C ARG A 281 5.04 13.95 22.97
N VAL A 282 5.07 15.25 22.72
CA VAL A 282 6.25 15.99 22.24
C VAL A 282 6.80 16.91 23.32
N SER A 283 6.06 17.11 24.42
CA SER A 283 6.51 17.76 25.67
C SER A 283 7.15 16.73 26.63
#